data_db6a23a22eca0fb010d3accafbd4a031
#
_entry.id   db6a23a22eca0fb010d3accafbd4a031
#
_cell.length_a   1.000
_cell.length_b   1.000
_cell.length_c   1.000
_cell.angle_alpha   90.00
_cell.angle_beta   90.00
_cell.angle_gamma   90.00
#
_symmetry.space_group_name_H-M   'P 1'
#
loop_
_entity.id
_entity.type
_entity.pdbx_description
1 polymer ?
#
loop_
_entity_poly.entity_id
_entity_poly.type
_entity_poly.pdbx_seq_one_letter_code
_entity_poly.pdbx_strand_id
1 'polypeptide(L)'
;MKISASVYSSKDTPLQELIEDLDQHGIDYFHIDCRDDESVFDDIQKIKQLSSTPIDLHLITADPEKYFDRINALEIDLVTLQYEDLDGYNYTGGLNARMGLSIISTTDISAFEANADHFDFILMMATTPGESGGRFDKINFRKIRQFKKAFPGKEIHVDGGVNAEVSFILRNMGVHSSVVGSYLFKNMPIGAALLNLKTHDIESHYVVGDFMRLREESPIVGAANRTLKTVLQNIEDLKLGFTILENANQELEGIVSNADLRRELLRNVSNPSAIELDRMINKSPISVQESMTVSAMLMYLKQFEFPINYLPVVDAHNKVKGVVSFLNLVKGEL
;
A
#
# COMPACT_ATOMS: atom_id res chain seq x y z
N MET A 1 7.49 -0.79 4.11
CA MET A 1 7.32 -1.02 2.66
C MET A 1 8.71 -1.08 2.03
N LYS A 2 9.01 -2.11 1.29
CA LYS A 2 10.27 -2.28 0.57
C LYS A 2 10.32 -1.40 -0.68
N ILE A 3 11.53 -1.03 -1.08
CA ILE A 3 11.77 -0.24 -2.31
C ILE A 3 12.54 -1.10 -3.30
N SER A 4 11.95 -1.28 -4.49
CA SER A 4 12.55 -1.97 -5.62
C SER A 4 13.04 -0.93 -6.64
N ALA A 5 14.35 -0.85 -6.89
CA ALA A 5 14.91 0.16 -7.80
C ALA A 5 14.78 -0.32 -9.25
N SER A 6 14.03 0.42 -10.09
CA SER A 6 13.93 0.15 -11.53
C SER A 6 15.26 0.52 -12.21
N VAL A 7 16.14 -0.47 -12.38
CA VAL A 7 17.54 -0.30 -12.82
C VAL A 7 17.61 0.44 -14.17
N TYR A 8 16.78 0.08 -15.14
CA TYR A 8 16.78 0.70 -16.45
C TYR A 8 16.17 2.11 -16.53
N SER A 9 15.68 2.63 -15.40
CA SER A 9 15.27 4.03 -15.30
C SER A 9 16.44 5.02 -15.20
N SER A 10 17.65 4.55 -14.84
CA SER A 10 18.89 5.32 -14.93
C SER A 10 19.52 5.15 -16.31
N LYS A 11 19.52 6.22 -17.13
CA LYS A 11 20.02 6.16 -18.51
C LYS A 11 21.46 6.61 -18.66
N ASP A 12 21.95 7.40 -17.72
CA ASP A 12 23.21 8.11 -17.82
C ASP A 12 24.34 7.50 -16.95
N THR A 13 23.99 6.56 -16.06
CA THR A 13 24.94 5.93 -15.13
C THR A 13 25.29 4.52 -15.62
N PRO A 14 26.59 4.16 -15.70
CA PRO A 14 27.00 2.79 -15.99
C PRO A 14 26.41 1.80 -14.98
N LEU A 15 26.03 0.60 -15.45
CA LEU A 15 25.33 -0.40 -14.62
C LEU A 15 26.08 -0.70 -13.31
N GLN A 16 27.40 -0.89 -13.39
CA GLN A 16 28.22 -1.20 -12.21
C GLN A 16 28.14 -0.08 -11.16
N GLU A 17 28.36 1.18 -11.55
CA GLU A 17 28.32 2.33 -10.64
C GLU A 17 26.94 2.48 -10.01
N LEU A 18 25.88 2.25 -10.81
CA LEU A 18 24.50 2.32 -10.34
C LEU A 18 24.21 1.26 -9.27
N ILE A 19 24.63 0.01 -9.51
CA ILE A 19 24.39 -1.09 -8.58
C ILE A 19 25.16 -0.88 -7.29
N GLU A 20 26.43 -0.45 -7.36
CA GLU A 20 27.25 -0.16 -6.19
C GLU A 20 26.63 0.98 -5.35
N ASP A 21 26.13 2.05 -5.97
CA ASP A 21 25.49 3.17 -5.26
C ASP A 21 24.16 2.76 -4.60
N LEU A 22 23.31 2.01 -5.31
CA LEU A 22 22.05 1.48 -4.76
C LEU A 22 22.29 0.55 -3.58
N ASP A 23 23.27 -0.35 -3.69
CA ASP A 23 23.62 -1.32 -2.66
C ASP A 23 24.17 -0.65 -1.39
N GLN A 24 25.05 0.38 -1.53
CA GLN A 24 25.54 1.19 -0.43
C GLN A 24 24.43 1.89 0.38
N HIS A 25 23.31 2.22 -0.29
CA HIS A 25 22.16 2.87 0.34
C HIS A 25 21.10 1.87 0.83
N GLY A 26 21.36 0.56 0.75
CA GLY A 26 20.51 -0.50 1.29
C GLY A 26 19.17 -0.58 0.57
N ILE A 27 19.18 -0.62 -0.76
CA ILE A 27 17.98 -0.89 -1.56
C ILE A 27 17.48 -2.31 -1.27
N ASP A 28 16.17 -2.52 -1.28
CA ASP A 28 15.60 -3.83 -0.94
C ASP A 28 15.59 -4.81 -2.13
N TYR A 29 15.42 -4.31 -3.36
CA TYR A 29 15.39 -5.11 -4.60
C TYR A 29 15.94 -4.34 -5.79
N PHE A 30 16.50 -5.06 -6.78
CA PHE A 30 16.74 -4.55 -8.12
C PHE A 30 15.62 -5.00 -9.06
N HIS A 31 14.82 -4.05 -9.54
CA HIS A 31 13.74 -4.31 -10.49
C HIS A 31 14.22 -4.23 -11.92
N ILE A 32 13.92 -5.29 -12.67
CA ILE A 32 14.39 -5.45 -14.05
C ILE A 32 13.21 -5.85 -14.93
N ASP A 33 12.88 -5.02 -15.92
CA ASP A 33 11.89 -5.32 -16.94
C ASP A 33 12.51 -6.14 -18.06
N CYS A 34 11.93 -7.30 -18.40
CA CYS A 34 12.27 -8.12 -19.55
C CYS A 34 11.12 -8.12 -20.55
N ARG A 35 11.30 -7.41 -21.68
CA ARG A 35 10.36 -7.35 -22.81
C ARG A 35 10.89 -8.16 -23.98
N ASP A 36 10.88 -9.48 -23.84
CA ASP A 36 11.44 -10.40 -24.84
C ASP A 36 12.91 -10.13 -25.23
N ASP A 37 13.67 -9.47 -24.35
CA ASP A 37 15.08 -9.19 -24.52
C ASP A 37 15.92 -10.12 -23.65
N GLU A 38 16.59 -11.08 -24.26
CA GLU A 38 17.45 -12.06 -23.56
C GLU A 38 18.71 -11.43 -22.94
N SER A 39 19.16 -10.28 -23.43
CA SER A 39 20.36 -9.61 -22.90
C SER A 39 20.20 -9.16 -21.46
N VAL A 40 18.96 -9.00 -20.99
CA VAL A 40 18.60 -8.71 -19.60
C VAL A 40 19.21 -9.72 -18.62
N PHE A 41 19.29 -11.00 -19.01
CA PHE A 41 19.86 -12.05 -18.13
C PHE A 41 21.39 -11.94 -18.00
N ASP A 42 22.07 -11.37 -18.99
CA ASP A 42 23.51 -11.09 -18.90
C ASP A 42 23.76 -9.91 -17.93
N ASP A 43 22.87 -8.94 -17.89
CA ASP A 43 22.92 -7.86 -16.90
C ASP A 43 22.58 -8.37 -15.49
N ILE A 44 21.56 -9.23 -15.34
CA ILE A 44 21.26 -9.89 -14.06
C ILE A 44 22.48 -10.67 -13.53
N GLN A 45 23.16 -11.40 -14.41
CA GLN A 45 24.38 -12.13 -14.03
C GLN A 45 25.48 -11.17 -13.50
N LYS A 46 25.68 -10.03 -14.17
CA LYS A 46 26.63 -9.00 -13.70
C LYS A 46 26.21 -8.40 -12.35
N ILE A 47 24.92 -8.07 -12.20
CA ILE A 47 24.36 -7.54 -10.94
C ILE A 47 24.62 -8.50 -9.79
N LYS A 48 24.33 -9.79 -9.96
CA LYS A 48 24.57 -10.83 -8.93
C LYS A 48 26.04 -11.05 -8.59
N GLN A 49 26.98 -10.64 -9.47
CA GLN A 49 28.42 -10.61 -9.15
C GLN A 49 28.83 -9.41 -8.30
N LEU A 50 28.07 -8.30 -8.38
CA LEU A 50 28.36 -7.05 -7.70
C LEU A 50 27.65 -6.93 -6.34
N SER A 51 26.46 -7.51 -6.22
CA SER A 51 25.61 -7.36 -5.04
C SER A 51 24.85 -8.66 -4.73
N SER A 52 24.54 -8.85 -3.44
CA SER A 52 23.64 -9.90 -2.95
C SER A 52 22.18 -9.45 -2.81
N THR A 53 21.87 -8.21 -3.16
CA THR A 53 20.50 -7.68 -3.12
C THR A 53 19.61 -8.46 -4.09
N PRO A 54 18.42 -8.93 -3.66
CA PRO A 54 17.56 -9.77 -4.46
C PRO A 54 17.08 -9.12 -5.75
N ILE A 55 16.86 -9.96 -6.78
CA ILE A 55 16.33 -9.54 -8.09
C ILE A 55 14.81 -9.66 -8.13
N ASP A 56 14.16 -8.62 -8.62
CA ASP A 56 12.73 -8.51 -8.88
C ASP A 56 12.53 -8.40 -10.41
N LEU A 57 12.35 -9.56 -11.06
CA LEU A 57 12.22 -9.66 -12.53
C LEU A 57 10.76 -9.54 -12.96
N HIS A 58 10.48 -8.61 -13.86
CA HIS A 58 9.17 -8.45 -14.48
C HIS A 58 9.22 -8.93 -15.94
N LEU A 59 8.55 -10.05 -16.22
CA LEU A 59 8.44 -10.63 -17.56
C LEU A 59 7.20 -10.07 -18.29
N ILE A 60 7.44 -9.39 -19.40
CA ILE A 60 6.43 -8.81 -20.28
C ILE A 60 6.55 -9.54 -21.62
N THR A 61 5.91 -10.72 -21.72
CA THR A 61 6.06 -11.65 -22.84
C THR A 61 4.87 -12.60 -22.95
N ALA A 62 4.55 -13.03 -24.18
CA ALA A 62 3.54 -14.07 -24.42
C ALA A 62 4.06 -15.49 -24.16
N ASP A 63 5.39 -15.69 -24.14
CA ASP A 63 6.03 -16.98 -23.91
C ASP A 63 7.05 -16.91 -22.75
N PRO A 64 6.58 -16.92 -21.48
CA PRO A 64 7.46 -16.82 -20.34
C PRO A 64 8.32 -18.09 -20.10
N GLU A 65 7.88 -19.28 -20.57
CA GLU A 65 8.56 -20.54 -20.33
C GLU A 65 9.96 -20.61 -20.93
N LYS A 66 10.18 -19.90 -22.03
CA LYS A 66 11.50 -19.84 -22.69
C LYS A 66 12.61 -19.28 -21.80
N TYR A 67 12.25 -18.58 -20.72
CA TYR A 67 13.19 -18.00 -19.78
C TYR A 67 13.39 -18.82 -18.49
N PHE A 68 12.58 -19.87 -18.24
CA PHE A 68 12.56 -20.59 -16.96
C PHE A 68 13.90 -21.20 -16.60
N ASP A 69 14.60 -21.79 -17.54
CA ASP A 69 15.92 -22.38 -17.31
C ASP A 69 16.94 -21.32 -16.84
N ARG A 70 16.92 -20.14 -17.48
CA ARG A 70 17.81 -19.01 -17.10
C ARG A 70 17.45 -18.43 -15.74
N ILE A 71 16.16 -18.28 -15.46
CA ILE A 71 15.64 -17.77 -14.18
C ILE A 71 16.08 -18.69 -13.04
N ASN A 72 15.89 -20.00 -13.20
CA ASN A 72 16.28 -20.99 -12.20
C ASN A 72 17.80 -21.06 -12.04
N ALA A 73 18.56 -21.02 -13.16
CA ALA A 73 20.02 -21.06 -13.12
C ALA A 73 20.65 -19.84 -12.42
N LEU A 74 20.00 -18.67 -12.55
CA LEU A 74 20.42 -17.44 -11.89
C LEU A 74 19.82 -17.26 -10.49
N GLU A 75 18.99 -18.21 -10.03
CA GLU A 75 18.33 -18.14 -8.70
C GLU A 75 17.67 -16.78 -8.47
N ILE A 76 16.80 -16.36 -9.40
CA ILE A 76 16.07 -15.09 -9.32
C ILE A 76 15.02 -15.19 -8.22
N ASP A 77 14.95 -14.18 -7.34
CA ASP A 77 14.16 -14.23 -6.10
C ASP A 77 12.67 -13.98 -6.31
N LEU A 78 12.32 -12.97 -7.12
CA LEU A 78 10.93 -12.63 -7.48
C LEU A 78 10.79 -12.61 -8.99
N VAL A 79 9.69 -13.20 -9.48
CA VAL A 79 9.33 -13.17 -10.90
C VAL A 79 7.87 -12.79 -11.04
N THR A 80 7.61 -11.75 -11.78
CA THR A 80 6.26 -11.24 -12.06
C THR A 80 5.93 -11.46 -13.52
N LEU A 81 4.76 -12.03 -13.82
CA LEU A 81 4.25 -12.18 -15.19
C LEU A 81 3.23 -11.07 -15.48
N GLN A 82 3.35 -10.39 -16.63
CA GLN A 82 2.39 -9.38 -17.06
C GLN A 82 1.14 -10.03 -17.65
N TYR A 83 0.02 -9.94 -16.96
CA TYR A 83 -1.24 -10.61 -17.31
C TYR A 83 -1.70 -10.32 -18.74
N GLU A 84 -1.62 -9.06 -19.15
CA GLU A 84 -2.11 -8.62 -20.46
C GLU A 84 -1.29 -9.15 -21.64
N ASP A 85 -0.05 -9.56 -21.38
CA ASP A 85 0.86 -10.08 -22.41
C ASP A 85 0.87 -11.61 -22.48
N LEU A 86 0.22 -12.32 -21.55
CA LEU A 86 0.27 -13.80 -21.47
C LEU A 86 -0.50 -14.53 -22.58
N ASP A 87 -1.34 -13.84 -23.36
CA ASP A 87 -2.12 -14.42 -24.48
C ASP A 87 -2.81 -15.77 -24.15
N GLY A 88 -3.40 -15.85 -22.94
CA GLY A 88 -4.06 -17.05 -22.43
C GLY A 88 -3.15 -18.11 -21.83
N TYR A 89 -1.85 -17.82 -21.67
CA TYR A 89 -0.93 -18.70 -20.96
C TYR A 89 -1.33 -18.80 -19.46
N ASN A 90 -1.36 -20.03 -18.96
CA ASN A 90 -1.61 -20.32 -17.55
C ASN A 90 -0.34 -20.87 -16.90
N TYR A 91 0.21 -20.16 -15.95
CA TYR A 91 1.35 -20.61 -15.16
C TYR A 91 0.95 -21.82 -14.28
N THR A 92 1.67 -22.92 -14.45
CA THR A 92 1.43 -24.18 -13.71
C THR A 92 2.59 -24.61 -12.83
N GLY A 93 3.62 -23.76 -12.70
CA GLY A 93 4.83 -24.04 -11.94
C GLY A 93 6.08 -24.12 -12.83
N GLY A 94 7.21 -24.53 -12.24
CA GLY A 94 8.50 -24.68 -12.95
C GLY A 94 9.54 -23.65 -12.56
N LEU A 95 9.19 -22.63 -11.79
CA LEU A 95 10.12 -21.65 -11.22
C LEU A 95 10.30 -21.83 -9.71
N ASN A 96 11.54 -21.65 -9.26
CA ASN A 96 11.90 -21.67 -7.83
C ASN A 96 11.80 -20.29 -7.17
N ALA A 97 11.31 -19.28 -7.90
CA ALA A 97 11.12 -17.91 -7.45
C ALA A 97 9.77 -17.73 -6.74
N ARG A 98 9.63 -16.69 -5.93
CA ARG A 98 8.32 -16.18 -5.52
C ARG A 98 7.62 -15.56 -6.72
N MET A 99 6.39 -15.99 -6.98
CA MET A 99 5.68 -15.60 -8.20
C MET A 99 4.69 -14.48 -7.96
N GLY A 100 4.67 -13.51 -8.88
CA GLY A 100 3.72 -12.42 -8.94
C GLY A 100 2.95 -12.37 -10.25
N LEU A 101 1.72 -11.87 -10.20
CA LEU A 101 0.94 -11.51 -11.39
C LEU A 101 0.81 -10.00 -11.47
N SER A 102 1.23 -9.41 -12.60
CA SER A 102 1.08 -7.99 -12.86
C SER A 102 -0.20 -7.70 -13.62
N ILE A 103 -0.91 -6.62 -13.24
CA ILE A 103 -2.08 -6.11 -13.96
C ILE A 103 -2.00 -4.58 -14.10
N ILE A 104 -2.44 -4.05 -15.24
CA ILE A 104 -2.52 -2.59 -15.46
C ILE A 104 -3.70 -1.96 -14.70
N SER A 105 -3.74 -0.62 -14.66
CA SER A 105 -4.77 0.17 -13.96
C SER A 105 -6.19 -0.18 -14.39
N THR A 106 -6.40 -0.52 -15.66
CA THR A 106 -7.74 -0.81 -16.24
C THR A 106 -8.17 -2.27 -16.10
N THR A 107 -7.27 -3.19 -15.81
CA THR A 107 -7.60 -4.63 -15.59
C THR A 107 -8.17 -4.83 -14.21
N ASP A 108 -9.27 -5.57 -14.10
CA ASP A 108 -9.91 -5.89 -12.83
C ASP A 108 -9.11 -6.91 -12.01
N ILE A 109 -9.24 -6.86 -10.68
CA ILE A 109 -8.55 -7.78 -9.76
C ILE A 109 -8.99 -9.24 -9.91
N SER A 110 -10.14 -9.51 -10.55
CA SER A 110 -10.60 -10.86 -10.88
C SER A 110 -9.62 -11.64 -11.77
N ALA A 111 -8.76 -10.94 -12.54
CA ALA A 111 -7.67 -11.58 -13.27
C ALA A 111 -6.69 -12.33 -12.35
N PHE A 112 -6.46 -11.82 -11.14
CA PHE A 112 -5.65 -12.51 -10.14
C PHE A 112 -6.41 -13.67 -9.50
N GLU A 113 -7.72 -13.53 -9.28
CA GLU A 113 -8.55 -14.55 -8.62
C GLU A 113 -8.48 -15.90 -9.32
N ALA A 114 -8.52 -15.91 -10.66
CA ALA A 114 -8.44 -17.14 -11.47
C ALA A 114 -7.11 -17.89 -11.31
N ASN A 115 -6.06 -17.21 -10.82
CA ASN A 115 -4.68 -17.73 -10.74
C ASN A 115 -4.09 -17.65 -9.31
N ALA A 116 -4.90 -17.35 -8.31
CA ALA A 116 -4.45 -16.99 -6.97
C ALA A 116 -3.59 -18.07 -6.27
N ASP A 117 -3.78 -19.35 -6.61
CA ASP A 117 -3.04 -20.46 -6.01
C ASP A 117 -1.57 -20.52 -6.49
N HIS A 118 -1.27 -19.91 -7.64
CA HIS A 118 0.06 -19.93 -8.26
C HIS A 118 0.89 -18.68 -7.98
N PHE A 119 0.27 -17.61 -7.43
CA PHE A 119 0.96 -16.34 -7.22
C PHE A 119 0.96 -15.93 -5.74
N ASP A 120 2.12 -15.54 -5.23
CA ASP A 120 2.33 -15.06 -3.86
C ASP A 120 1.90 -13.61 -3.68
N PHE A 121 2.00 -12.80 -4.75
CA PHE A 121 1.71 -11.39 -4.75
C PHE A 121 1.12 -10.88 -6.05
N ILE A 122 0.50 -9.71 -6.00
CA ILE A 122 0.09 -8.94 -7.17
C ILE A 122 1.03 -7.75 -7.37
N LEU A 123 1.40 -7.45 -8.62
CA LEU A 123 2.02 -6.19 -9.01
C LEU A 123 0.99 -5.31 -9.72
N MET A 124 0.64 -4.16 -9.13
CA MET A 124 -0.28 -3.20 -9.73
C MET A 124 0.49 -2.14 -10.50
N MET A 125 0.37 -2.16 -11.84
CA MET A 125 0.96 -1.14 -12.70
C MET A 125 0.14 0.14 -12.61
N ALA A 126 0.73 1.19 -12.06
CA ALA A 126 0.09 2.50 -11.92
C ALA A 126 0.45 3.46 -13.08
N THR A 127 1.25 3.00 -14.02
CA THR A 127 1.61 3.63 -15.30
C THR A 127 1.65 2.55 -16.38
N THR A 128 1.94 2.91 -17.64
CA THR A 128 2.17 1.93 -18.71
C THR A 128 3.36 1.03 -18.36
N PRO A 129 3.24 -0.30 -18.47
CA PRO A 129 4.34 -1.23 -18.17
C PRO A 129 5.62 -0.91 -18.93
N GLY A 130 6.78 -0.89 -18.24
CA GLY A 130 8.10 -0.62 -18.78
C GLY A 130 8.32 0.82 -19.27
N GLU A 131 7.44 1.80 -18.93
CA GLU A 131 7.66 3.23 -19.15
C GLU A 131 8.08 3.92 -17.87
N SER A 132 9.19 4.68 -17.93
CA SER A 132 9.68 5.46 -16.80
C SER A 132 9.18 6.90 -16.81
N GLY A 133 8.85 7.45 -15.64
CA GLY A 133 8.51 8.87 -15.46
C GLY A 133 7.03 9.21 -15.61
N GLY A 134 6.15 8.22 -15.66
CA GLY A 134 4.69 8.40 -15.64
C GLY A 134 4.19 8.93 -14.28
N ARG A 135 2.96 9.45 -14.28
CA ARG A 135 2.25 9.87 -13.06
C ARG A 135 1.43 8.72 -12.53
N PHE A 136 1.45 8.51 -11.20
CA PHE A 136 0.64 7.49 -10.54
C PHE A 136 -0.85 7.67 -10.84
N ASP A 137 -1.50 6.62 -11.34
CA ASP A 137 -2.95 6.62 -11.55
C ASP A 137 -3.66 6.29 -10.24
N LYS A 138 -4.42 7.25 -9.72
CA LYS A 138 -5.13 7.16 -8.44
C LYS A 138 -6.21 6.08 -8.35
N ILE A 139 -6.67 5.52 -9.48
CA ILE A 139 -7.60 4.37 -9.49
C ILE A 139 -7.00 3.18 -8.73
N ASN A 140 -5.66 3.06 -8.70
CA ASN A 140 -4.96 1.99 -8.01
C ASN A 140 -5.13 2.06 -6.48
N PHE A 141 -5.40 3.20 -5.88
CA PHE A 141 -5.73 3.27 -4.45
C PHE A 141 -7.01 2.46 -4.13
N ARG A 142 -8.01 2.53 -5.00
CA ARG A 142 -9.23 1.72 -4.87
C ARG A 142 -8.93 0.24 -5.11
N LYS A 143 -8.16 -0.10 -6.14
CA LYS A 143 -7.77 -1.49 -6.46
C LYS A 143 -7.00 -2.14 -5.31
N ILE A 144 -6.05 -1.42 -4.69
CA ILE A 144 -5.29 -1.88 -3.52
C ILE A 144 -6.23 -2.25 -2.37
N ARG A 145 -7.23 -1.39 -2.05
CA ARG A 145 -8.21 -1.71 -1.00
C ARG A 145 -9.04 -2.95 -1.33
N GLN A 146 -9.52 -3.04 -2.57
CA GLN A 146 -10.32 -4.18 -3.04
C GLN A 146 -9.51 -5.48 -2.96
N PHE A 147 -8.28 -5.48 -3.46
CA PHE A 147 -7.40 -6.64 -3.44
C PHE A 147 -7.08 -7.09 -2.00
N LYS A 148 -6.72 -6.15 -1.13
CA LYS A 148 -6.43 -6.44 0.28
C LYS A 148 -7.61 -7.07 1.00
N LYS A 149 -8.83 -6.69 0.65
CA LYS A 149 -10.07 -7.28 1.18
C LYS A 149 -10.32 -8.68 0.63
N ALA A 150 -10.13 -8.89 -0.67
CA ALA A 150 -10.35 -10.17 -1.34
C ALA A 150 -9.27 -11.22 -1.00
N PHE A 151 -8.01 -10.77 -0.87
CA PHE A 151 -6.83 -11.64 -0.68
C PHE A 151 -5.97 -11.18 0.51
N PRO A 152 -6.45 -11.29 1.75
CA PRO A 152 -5.77 -10.72 2.93
C PRO A 152 -4.40 -11.35 3.24
N GLY A 153 -4.10 -12.52 2.68
CA GLY A 153 -2.81 -13.23 2.83
C GLY A 153 -1.81 -12.99 1.71
N LYS A 154 -2.19 -12.27 0.64
CA LYS A 154 -1.31 -12.01 -0.50
C LYS A 154 -0.68 -10.63 -0.39
N GLU A 155 0.57 -10.52 -0.82
CA GLU A 155 1.28 -9.24 -0.83
C GLU A 155 0.84 -8.36 -2.01
N ILE A 156 0.97 -7.06 -1.84
CA ILE A 156 0.69 -6.07 -2.89
C ILE A 156 1.98 -5.33 -3.19
N HIS A 157 2.39 -5.38 -4.43
CA HIS A 157 3.47 -4.59 -5.00
C HIS A 157 2.86 -3.55 -5.95
N VAL A 158 3.55 -2.42 -6.13
CA VAL A 158 3.08 -1.33 -6.99
C VAL A 158 4.24 -0.83 -7.85
N ASP A 159 4.01 -0.64 -9.13
CA ASP A 159 4.96 -0.04 -10.07
C ASP A 159 4.34 1.12 -10.83
N GLY A 160 5.12 2.20 -10.94
CA GLY A 160 4.78 3.38 -11.73
C GLY A 160 4.42 4.61 -10.91
N GLY A 161 5.08 5.72 -11.21
CA GLY A 161 4.79 7.05 -10.69
C GLY A 161 5.00 7.23 -9.17
N VAL A 162 5.76 6.34 -8.52
CA VAL A 162 6.01 6.40 -7.07
C VAL A 162 7.02 7.51 -6.76
N ASN A 163 6.60 8.46 -5.94
CA ASN A 163 7.37 9.55 -5.34
C ASN A 163 7.17 9.55 -3.82
N ALA A 164 7.70 10.54 -3.09
CA ALA A 164 7.57 10.63 -1.64
C ALA A 164 6.11 10.62 -1.14
N GLU A 165 5.22 11.37 -1.80
CA GLU A 165 3.80 11.43 -1.45
C GLU A 165 3.10 10.09 -1.68
N VAL A 166 3.27 9.52 -2.88
CA VAL A 166 2.69 8.21 -3.22
C VAL A 166 3.23 7.14 -2.30
N SER A 167 4.55 7.13 -2.02
CA SER A 167 5.18 6.21 -1.07
C SER A 167 4.53 6.29 0.32
N PHE A 168 4.29 7.51 0.84
CA PHE A 168 3.59 7.68 2.11
C PHE A 168 2.19 7.03 2.06
N ILE A 169 1.41 7.30 1.01
CA ILE A 169 0.05 6.75 0.86
C ILE A 169 0.10 5.21 0.77
N LEU A 170 0.98 4.66 -0.07
CA LEU A 170 1.12 3.21 -0.26
C LEU A 170 1.52 2.49 1.03
N ARG A 171 2.46 3.07 1.82
CA ARG A 171 2.84 2.55 3.15
C ARG A 171 1.64 2.55 4.09
N ASN A 172 0.87 3.64 4.12
CA ASN A 172 -0.34 3.74 4.94
C ASN A 172 -1.40 2.70 4.53
N MET A 173 -1.51 2.40 3.23
CA MET A 173 -2.42 1.37 2.72
C MET A 173 -1.91 -0.05 2.96
N GLY A 174 -0.65 -0.23 3.40
CA GLY A 174 -0.05 -1.53 3.69
C GLY A 174 0.40 -2.29 2.43
N VAL A 175 0.89 -1.56 1.45
CA VAL A 175 1.61 -2.11 0.29
C VAL A 175 2.94 -2.68 0.77
N HIS A 176 3.32 -3.86 0.27
CA HIS A 176 4.53 -4.55 0.68
C HIS A 176 5.78 -3.98 0.02
N SER A 177 5.73 -3.76 -1.30
CA SER A 177 6.85 -3.23 -2.07
C SER A 177 6.39 -2.21 -3.11
N SER A 178 7.26 -1.25 -3.44
CA SER A 178 7.05 -0.36 -4.57
C SER A 178 8.28 -0.27 -5.46
N VAL A 179 8.05 -0.35 -6.78
CA VAL A 179 9.07 -0.11 -7.78
C VAL A 179 9.22 1.39 -7.99
N VAL A 180 10.45 1.88 -7.90
CA VAL A 180 10.77 3.30 -8.03
C VAL A 180 11.87 3.49 -9.07
N GLY A 181 11.55 4.21 -10.11
CA GLY A 181 12.49 4.53 -11.20
C GLY A 181 12.94 5.99 -11.14
N SER A 182 12.34 6.84 -11.95
CA SER A 182 12.75 8.22 -12.18
C SER A 182 12.90 9.07 -10.92
N TYR A 183 12.15 8.79 -9.86
CA TYR A 183 12.27 9.53 -8.61
C TYR A 183 13.62 9.29 -7.91
N LEU A 184 14.20 8.07 -8.03
CA LEU A 184 15.50 7.76 -7.46
C LEU A 184 16.65 8.47 -8.19
N PHE A 185 16.52 8.74 -9.51
CA PHE A 185 17.67 9.07 -10.35
C PHE A 185 17.66 10.49 -10.92
N LYS A 186 16.56 11.25 -10.86
CA LYS A 186 16.46 12.48 -11.67
C LYS A 186 16.90 13.77 -11.00
N ASN A 187 16.69 13.97 -9.72
CA ASN A 187 16.79 15.34 -9.16
C ASN A 187 17.59 15.45 -7.87
N MET A 188 18.09 14.36 -7.33
CA MET A 188 18.79 14.35 -6.04
C MET A 188 19.64 13.08 -5.91
N PRO A 189 20.63 13.05 -4.98
CA PRO A 189 21.37 11.83 -4.66
C PRO A 189 20.45 10.69 -4.22
N ILE A 190 20.78 9.44 -4.56
CA ILE A 190 19.97 8.25 -4.28
C ILE A 190 19.61 8.16 -2.79
N GLY A 191 20.58 8.39 -1.89
CA GLY A 191 20.31 8.37 -0.45
C GLY A 191 19.28 9.40 0.01
N ALA A 192 19.28 10.61 -0.59
CA ALA A 192 18.27 11.63 -0.30
C ALA A 192 16.89 11.22 -0.85
N ALA A 193 16.84 10.63 -2.03
CA ALA A 193 15.60 10.14 -2.61
C ALA A 193 14.99 9.00 -1.75
N LEU A 194 15.82 8.05 -1.30
CA LEU A 194 15.37 6.96 -0.40
C LEU A 194 14.91 7.50 0.95
N LEU A 195 15.59 8.50 1.51
CA LEU A 195 15.14 9.16 2.73
C LEU A 195 13.77 9.80 2.53
N ASN A 196 13.56 10.53 1.44
CA ASN A 196 12.28 11.18 1.14
C ASN A 196 11.15 10.17 0.95
N LEU A 197 11.41 9.01 0.34
CA LEU A 197 10.42 7.93 0.23
C LEU A 197 9.99 7.38 1.61
N LYS A 198 10.80 7.56 2.63
CA LYS A 198 10.56 7.10 4.02
C LYS A 198 10.12 8.23 4.96
N THR A 199 10.19 9.50 4.56
CA THR A 199 9.83 10.66 5.39
C THR A 199 8.39 11.11 5.19
N HIS A 200 7.97 12.11 5.99
CA HIS A 200 6.64 12.71 5.96
C HIS A 200 6.63 14.16 5.44
N ASP A 201 7.77 14.66 4.96
CA ASP A 201 7.90 16.03 4.45
C ASP A 201 7.77 16.01 2.93
N ILE A 202 6.53 16.14 2.44
CA ILE A 202 6.15 15.90 1.05
C ILE A 202 5.37 17.07 0.46
N GLU A 203 5.62 17.38 -0.81
CA GLU A 203 4.70 18.18 -1.63
C GLU A 203 3.46 17.36 -1.97
N SER A 204 2.29 17.97 -1.79
CA SER A 204 1.03 17.23 -1.82
C SER A 204 0.23 17.51 -3.08
N HIS A 205 -0.11 16.44 -3.82
CA HIS A 205 -0.95 16.47 -5.01
C HIS A 205 -2.25 15.66 -4.83
N TYR A 206 -2.32 14.86 -3.77
CA TYR A 206 -3.48 14.06 -3.43
C TYR A 206 -4.18 14.60 -2.20
N VAL A 207 -5.48 14.34 -2.12
CA VAL A 207 -6.30 14.66 -0.96
C VAL A 207 -6.65 13.39 -0.18
N VAL A 208 -7.03 13.56 1.08
CA VAL A 208 -7.42 12.44 1.97
C VAL A 208 -8.49 11.56 1.33
N GLY A 209 -9.46 12.15 0.63
CA GLY A 209 -10.51 11.44 -0.08
C GLY A 209 -10.04 10.47 -1.16
N ASP A 210 -8.85 10.69 -1.73
CA ASP A 210 -8.31 9.81 -2.79
C ASP A 210 -7.89 8.43 -2.24
N PHE A 211 -7.42 8.33 -0.99
CA PHE A 211 -6.84 7.12 -0.41
C PHE A 211 -7.48 6.63 0.89
N MET A 212 -8.38 7.39 1.53
CA MET A 212 -9.10 6.94 2.72
C MET A 212 -9.83 5.61 2.48
N ARG A 213 -10.15 4.88 3.53
CA ARG A 213 -11.19 3.85 3.49
C ARG A 213 -12.52 4.52 3.26
N LEU A 214 -13.28 4.03 2.31
CA LEU A 214 -14.60 4.57 2.01
C LEU A 214 -15.57 4.29 3.15
N ARG A 215 -16.70 4.97 3.14
CA ARG A 215 -17.76 4.82 4.13
C ARG A 215 -18.19 3.38 4.35
N GLU A 216 -18.36 2.61 3.25
CA GLU A 216 -18.78 1.21 3.24
C GLU A 216 -17.73 0.26 3.84
N GLU A 217 -16.48 0.72 3.92
CA GLU A 217 -15.33 -0.02 4.46
C GLU A 217 -14.97 0.44 5.88
N SER A 218 -15.72 1.39 6.42
CA SER A 218 -15.41 2.08 7.68
C SER A 218 -16.33 1.62 8.82
N PRO A 219 -15.84 1.60 10.08
CA PRO A 219 -16.61 1.19 11.24
C PRO A 219 -17.59 2.29 11.65
N ILE A 220 -18.75 2.37 11.02
CA ILE A 220 -19.76 3.39 11.27
C ILE A 220 -21.04 2.78 11.84
N VAL A 221 -21.57 3.38 12.89
CA VAL A 221 -22.86 3.06 13.49
C VAL A 221 -23.75 4.30 13.46
N GLY A 222 -24.87 4.22 12.72
CA GLY A 222 -25.85 5.29 12.64
C GLY A 222 -26.77 5.38 13.87
N ALA A 223 -27.42 6.53 14.04
CA ALA A 223 -28.27 6.82 15.19
C ALA A 223 -29.42 5.79 15.38
N ALA A 224 -30.00 5.29 14.29
CA ALA A 224 -31.12 4.33 14.33
C ALA A 224 -30.76 2.96 14.93
N ASN A 225 -29.48 2.55 14.82
CA ASN A 225 -28.99 1.24 15.26
C ASN A 225 -27.99 1.33 16.44
N ARG A 226 -27.93 2.47 17.11
CA ARG A 226 -26.97 2.75 18.15
C ARG A 226 -27.33 2.04 19.46
N THR A 227 -26.78 0.85 19.65
CA THR A 227 -26.83 0.11 20.91
C THR A 227 -25.41 -0.25 21.33
N LEU A 228 -25.20 -0.53 22.62
CA LEU A 228 -23.91 -1.03 23.10
C LEU A 228 -23.46 -2.27 22.33
N LYS A 229 -24.38 -3.22 22.11
CA LYS A 229 -24.09 -4.45 21.36
C LYS A 229 -23.64 -4.14 19.91
N THR A 230 -24.34 -3.26 19.20
CA THR A 230 -24.02 -2.92 17.81
C THR A 230 -22.65 -2.23 17.72
N VAL A 231 -22.33 -1.34 18.67
CA VAL A 231 -21.04 -0.66 18.74
C VAL A 231 -19.90 -1.66 18.96
N LEU A 232 -20.04 -2.57 19.92
CA LEU A 232 -19.05 -3.60 20.21
C LEU A 232 -18.87 -4.57 19.02
N GLN A 233 -19.97 -5.00 18.42
CA GLN A 233 -19.93 -5.88 17.25
C GLN A 233 -19.21 -5.22 16.07
N ASN A 234 -19.47 -3.94 15.81
CA ASN A 234 -18.82 -3.18 14.74
C ASN A 234 -17.29 -3.04 14.94
N ILE A 235 -16.86 -2.82 16.21
CA ILE A 235 -15.43 -2.80 16.57
C ILE A 235 -14.78 -4.15 16.30
N GLU A 236 -15.46 -5.25 16.68
CA GLU A 236 -14.94 -6.61 16.53
C GLU A 236 -14.87 -7.04 15.07
N ASP A 237 -15.94 -6.81 14.29
CA ASP A 237 -16.04 -7.27 12.90
C ASP A 237 -15.00 -6.61 11.98
N LEU A 238 -14.76 -5.32 12.15
CA LEU A 238 -13.83 -4.55 11.31
C LEU A 238 -12.39 -4.51 11.86
N LYS A 239 -12.18 -4.95 13.11
CA LYS A 239 -10.85 -5.09 13.76
C LYS A 239 -9.97 -3.84 13.72
N LEU A 240 -10.59 -2.66 13.66
CA LEU A 240 -9.86 -1.38 13.68
C LEU A 240 -9.71 -0.80 15.09
N GLY A 241 -10.37 -1.40 16.09
CA GLY A 241 -10.26 -1.00 17.48
C GLY A 241 -11.08 0.23 17.87
N PHE A 242 -11.97 0.70 16.99
CA PHE A 242 -12.89 1.82 17.23
C PHE A 242 -14.11 1.73 16.32
N THR A 243 -15.14 2.53 16.62
CA THR A 243 -16.27 2.79 15.72
C THR A 243 -16.62 4.27 15.71
N ILE A 244 -17.09 4.76 14.56
CA ILE A 244 -17.58 6.11 14.35
C ILE A 244 -19.08 6.10 14.61
N LEU A 245 -19.56 7.10 15.34
CA LEU A 245 -20.98 7.34 15.59
C LEU A 245 -21.44 8.55 14.75
N GLU A 246 -22.51 8.37 14.02
CA GLU A 246 -23.14 9.43 13.26
C GLU A 246 -24.58 9.67 13.69
N ASN A 247 -25.03 10.90 13.52
CA ASN A 247 -26.42 11.25 13.76
C ASN A 247 -27.35 10.88 12.57
N ALA A 248 -28.64 11.21 12.67
CA ALA A 248 -29.62 10.92 11.62
C ALA A 248 -29.33 11.62 10.28
N ASN A 249 -28.52 12.69 10.29
CA ASN A 249 -28.08 13.43 9.09
C ASN A 249 -26.74 12.89 8.52
N GLN A 250 -26.23 11.77 9.07
CA GLN A 250 -24.91 11.21 8.75
C GLN A 250 -23.72 12.11 9.16
N GLU A 251 -23.92 13.05 10.06
CA GLU A 251 -22.85 13.90 10.58
C GLU A 251 -22.10 13.19 11.71
N LEU A 252 -20.79 13.45 11.80
CA LEU A 252 -19.94 12.91 12.86
C LEU A 252 -20.41 13.41 14.22
N GLU A 253 -20.83 12.50 15.08
CA GLU A 253 -21.28 12.78 16.44
C GLU A 253 -20.24 12.39 17.50
N GLY A 254 -19.44 11.39 17.20
CA GLY A 254 -18.39 10.93 18.09
C GLY A 254 -17.73 9.63 17.64
N ILE A 255 -16.85 9.13 18.49
CA ILE A 255 -16.23 7.81 18.34
C ILE A 255 -16.25 7.05 19.66
N VAL A 256 -16.22 5.72 19.57
CA VAL A 256 -15.95 4.82 20.68
C VAL A 256 -14.76 3.94 20.32
N SER A 257 -13.75 3.91 21.17
CA SER A 257 -12.54 3.11 20.98
C SER A 257 -12.44 1.99 22.02
N ASN A 258 -11.55 1.01 21.75
CA ASN A 258 -11.18 -0.01 22.74
C ASN A 258 -10.65 0.61 24.04
N ALA A 259 -10.03 1.79 24.01
CA ALA A 259 -9.59 2.50 25.20
C ALA A 259 -10.77 3.04 26.02
N ASP A 260 -11.80 3.55 25.34
CA ASP A 260 -13.02 4.05 26.00
C ASP A 260 -13.80 2.91 26.65
N LEU A 261 -13.96 1.80 25.90
CA LEU A 261 -14.58 0.57 26.42
C LEU A 261 -13.84 0.06 27.67
N ARG A 262 -12.52 -0.05 27.61
CA ARG A 262 -11.72 -0.52 28.74
C ARG A 262 -11.86 0.40 29.96
N ARG A 263 -11.89 1.71 29.77
CA ARG A 263 -12.10 2.68 30.86
C ARG A 263 -13.47 2.49 31.53
N GLU A 264 -14.52 2.30 30.74
CA GLU A 264 -15.87 2.12 31.28
C GLU A 264 -16.02 0.75 31.99
N LEU A 265 -15.42 -0.31 31.45
CA LEU A 265 -15.34 -1.62 32.10
C LEU A 265 -14.62 -1.55 33.46
N LEU A 266 -13.50 -0.84 33.53
CA LEU A 266 -12.76 -0.67 34.80
C LEU A 266 -13.58 0.10 35.83
N ARG A 267 -14.38 1.08 35.46
CA ARG A 267 -15.27 1.83 36.38
C ARG A 267 -16.38 0.95 36.92
N ASN A 268 -16.86 0.00 36.12
CA ASN A 268 -18.04 -0.80 36.43
C ASN A 268 -17.73 -2.30 36.59
N VAL A 269 -16.48 -2.66 36.91
CA VAL A 269 -16.06 -4.08 37.02
C VAL A 269 -16.88 -4.86 38.05
N SER A 270 -17.30 -4.21 39.13
CA SER A 270 -18.14 -4.82 40.17
C SER A 270 -19.64 -4.81 39.88
N ASN A 271 -20.07 -4.05 38.83
CA ASN A 271 -21.47 -3.96 38.41
C ASN A 271 -21.55 -3.77 36.89
N PRO A 272 -21.36 -4.84 36.09
CA PRO A 272 -21.38 -4.76 34.62
C PRO A 272 -22.71 -4.23 34.05
N SER A 273 -23.82 -4.33 34.78
CA SER A 273 -25.10 -3.78 34.31
C SER A 273 -25.20 -2.25 34.34
N ALA A 274 -24.24 -1.57 34.99
CA ALA A 274 -24.12 -0.12 35.00
C ALA A 274 -23.28 0.44 33.82
N ILE A 275 -22.84 -0.38 32.91
CA ILE A 275 -22.09 0.04 31.69
C ILE A 275 -23.05 0.80 30.78
N GLU A 276 -22.71 2.06 30.51
CA GLU A 276 -23.49 2.97 29.67
C GLU A 276 -22.69 3.39 28.44
N LEU A 277 -23.28 3.24 27.23
CA LEU A 277 -22.65 3.62 25.95
C LEU A 277 -22.28 5.11 25.94
N ASP A 278 -23.14 5.97 26.44
CA ASP A 278 -22.93 7.44 26.38
C ASP A 278 -21.67 7.89 27.10
N ARG A 279 -21.22 7.14 28.11
CA ARG A 279 -19.98 7.43 28.85
C ARG A 279 -18.71 7.05 28.10
N MET A 280 -18.85 6.23 27.05
CA MET A 280 -17.74 5.79 26.21
C MET A 280 -17.54 6.71 24.99
N ILE A 281 -18.53 7.55 24.66
CA ILE A 281 -18.49 8.37 23.47
C ILE A 281 -17.54 9.56 23.64
N ASN A 282 -16.47 9.58 22.86
CA ASN A 282 -15.69 10.79 22.63
C ASN A 282 -16.44 11.66 21.64
N LYS A 283 -17.08 12.75 22.12
CA LYS A 283 -17.90 13.66 21.34
C LYS A 283 -17.11 14.70 20.55
N SER A 284 -15.80 14.77 20.74
CA SER A 284 -14.90 15.69 20.06
C SER A 284 -13.70 14.95 19.47
N PRO A 285 -13.92 13.97 18.57
CA PRO A 285 -12.82 13.26 17.96
C PRO A 285 -12.04 14.15 17.03
N ILE A 286 -10.72 13.93 16.95
CA ILE A 286 -9.91 14.53 15.90
C ILE A 286 -10.37 13.93 14.57
N SER A 287 -10.71 14.79 13.62
CA SER A 287 -11.16 14.43 12.29
C SER A 287 -10.48 15.29 11.24
N VAL A 288 -10.53 14.88 9.98
CA VAL A 288 -9.96 15.60 8.83
C VAL A 288 -10.98 15.73 7.72
N GLN A 289 -10.82 16.77 6.90
CA GLN A 289 -11.65 16.96 5.72
C GLN A 289 -11.20 16.03 4.59
N GLU A 290 -12.15 15.49 3.81
CA GLU A 290 -11.82 14.68 2.63
C GLU A 290 -11.01 15.44 1.58
N SER A 291 -11.18 16.77 1.51
CA SER A 291 -10.45 17.68 0.61
C SER A 291 -9.07 18.10 1.12
N MET A 292 -8.70 17.73 2.35
CA MET A 292 -7.41 18.08 2.93
C MET A 292 -6.29 17.35 2.20
N THR A 293 -5.21 18.05 1.86
CA THR A 293 -4.03 17.41 1.25
C THR A 293 -3.28 16.54 2.25
N VAL A 294 -2.49 15.58 1.76
CA VAL A 294 -1.66 14.71 2.62
C VAL A 294 -0.72 15.54 3.49
N SER A 295 -0.04 16.55 2.91
CA SER A 295 0.86 17.44 3.64
C SER A 295 0.13 18.22 4.73
N ALA A 296 -1.04 18.81 4.42
CA ALA A 296 -1.85 19.54 5.39
C ALA A 296 -2.33 18.63 6.53
N MET A 297 -2.74 17.39 6.22
CA MET A 297 -3.11 16.40 7.21
C MET A 297 -1.94 16.08 8.16
N LEU A 298 -0.75 15.85 7.61
CA LEU A 298 0.44 15.56 8.42
C LEU A 298 0.86 16.74 9.31
N MET A 299 0.81 17.96 8.78
CA MET A 299 1.05 19.18 9.59
C MET A 299 0.00 19.33 10.70
N TYR A 300 -1.26 19.05 10.41
CA TYR A 300 -2.32 19.07 11.42
C TYR A 300 -2.07 18.04 12.52
N LEU A 301 -1.60 16.83 12.17
CA LEU A 301 -1.31 15.78 13.14
C LEU A 301 -0.11 16.08 14.04
N LYS A 302 0.89 16.83 13.56
CA LYS A 302 2.06 17.25 14.36
C LYS A 302 1.69 18.14 15.56
N GLN A 303 0.48 18.69 15.62
CA GLN A 303 0.02 19.52 16.73
C GLN A 303 -0.40 18.71 17.97
N PHE A 304 -0.54 17.39 17.85
CA PHE A 304 -1.00 16.53 18.93
C PHE A 304 0.17 15.73 19.52
N GLU A 305 0.30 15.75 20.85
CA GLU A 305 1.36 15.06 21.61
C GLU A 305 1.09 13.57 21.86
N PHE A 306 -0.09 13.06 21.46
CA PHE A 306 -0.46 11.66 21.68
C PHE A 306 -0.60 10.90 20.34
N PRO A 307 -0.39 9.57 20.35
CA PRO A 307 -0.48 8.76 19.14
C PRO A 307 -1.88 8.78 18.55
N ILE A 308 -1.99 9.10 17.25
CA ILE A 308 -3.23 9.05 16.49
C ILE A 308 -3.14 7.86 15.53
N ASN A 309 -3.96 6.84 15.76
CA ASN A 309 -3.95 5.60 14.97
C ASN A 309 -5.00 5.61 13.85
N TYR A 310 -5.98 6.49 13.93
CA TYR A 310 -7.08 6.62 12.98
C TYR A 310 -7.68 8.03 13.03
N LEU A 311 -8.26 8.45 11.90
CA LEU A 311 -8.92 9.73 11.73
C LEU A 311 -10.25 9.54 11.01
N PRO A 312 -11.40 9.86 11.62
CA PRO A 312 -12.62 10.06 10.89
C PRO A 312 -12.44 11.10 9.79
N VAL A 313 -12.94 10.81 8.59
CA VAL A 313 -12.91 11.73 7.45
C VAL A 313 -14.32 12.26 7.22
N VAL A 314 -14.45 13.58 7.13
CA VAL A 314 -15.72 14.26 6.95
C VAL A 314 -15.69 15.20 5.74
N ASP A 315 -16.86 15.57 5.21
CA ASP A 315 -16.99 16.66 4.23
C ASP A 315 -17.16 18.02 4.93
N ALA A 316 -17.35 19.08 4.13
CA ALA A 316 -17.55 20.45 4.62
C ALA A 316 -18.82 20.61 5.49
N HIS A 317 -19.75 19.66 5.45
CA HIS A 317 -20.98 19.63 6.24
C HIS A 317 -20.88 18.65 7.43
N ASN A 318 -19.67 18.25 7.82
CA ASN A 318 -19.40 17.29 8.88
C ASN A 318 -19.99 15.88 8.65
N LYS A 319 -20.38 15.53 7.42
CA LYS A 319 -20.87 14.18 7.10
C LYS A 319 -19.72 13.21 7.00
N VAL A 320 -19.87 12.05 7.61
CA VAL A 320 -18.85 10.99 7.62
C VAL A 320 -18.67 10.41 6.22
N LYS A 321 -17.46 10.49 5.68
CA LYS A 321 -17.07 9.97 4.36
C LYS A 321 -16.26 8.68 4.45
N GLY A 322 -15.56 8.48 5.56
CA GLY A 322 -14.71 7.32 5.73
C GLY A 322 -13.72 7.47 6.88
N VAL A 323 -12.59 6.79 6.77
CA VAL A 323 -11.52 6.83 7.78
C VAL A 323 -10.14 6.70 7.16
N VAL A 324 -9.17 7.41 7.71
CA VAL A 324 -7.73 7.13 7.53
C VAL A 324 -7.22 6.38 8.76
N SER A 325 -6.50 5.28 8.55
CA SER A 325 -5.87 4.51 9.62
C SER A 325 -4.36 4.43 9.37
N PHE A 326 -3.57 4.66 10.41
CA PHE A 326 -2.10 4.62 10.37
C PHE A 326 -1.52 3.28 10.85
N LEU A 327 -2.36 2.28 11.13
CA LEU A 327 -1.92 0.98 11.66
C LEU A 327 -0.91 0.25 10.75
N ASN A 328 -1.00 0.44 9.45
CA ASN A 328 -0.09 -0.19 8.50
C ASN A 328 1.29 0.48 8.47
N LEU A 329 1.39 1.76 8.78
CA LEU A 329 2.69 2.45 8.88
C LEU A 329 3.51 1.88 10.05
N VAL A 330 2.87 1.63 11.18
CA VAL A 330 3.53 1.06 12.37
C VAL A 330 3.97 -0.38 12.13
N LYS A 331 3.18 -1.18 11.39
CA LYS A 331 3.53 -2.58 11.06
C LYS A 331 4.61 -2.73 10.01
N GLY A 332 4.77 -1.76 9.13
CA GLY A 332 5.73 -1.79 8.02
C GLY A 332 7.14 -1.32 8.41
N GLU A 333 7.32 -0.83 9.64
CA GLU A 333 8.61 -0.37 10.18
C GLU A 333 9.25 -1.39 11.17
N LEU A 334 8.61 -2.53 11.36
CA LEU A 334 9.10 -3.69 12.11
C LEU A 334 9.48 -4.82 11.16
#